data_23b6afacdd3a6527917f32dcf4d3a101
#
_entry.id   23b6afacdd3a6527917f32dcf4d3a101
#
_cell.length_a   1.000
_cell.length_b   1.000
_cell.length_c   1.000
_cell.angle_alpha   90.00
_cell.angle_beta   90.00
_cell.angle_gamma   90.00
#
_symmetry.space_group_name_H-M   'P 1'
#
loop_
_entity.id
_entity.type
_entity.pdbx_description
1 polymer ?
#
loop_
_entity_poly.entity_id
_entity_poly.type
_entity_poly.pdbx_seq_one_letter_code
_entity_poly.pdbx_strand_id
1 'polypeptide(L)'
;MACLTLTGTAQTRKIQHKPYIDLRPMHFGILVGLNMQDIEFENAGPQTVTLEDGTTREETIVCDADRWNSGFSVGVLADLRLSQHLNLRFSPTMHFGAKHLTFHNLTETDQEGRHIEATQDMKNTYISLPIDLKFSAERWNNYRPYVTAGINPTLNLTSKNQEYIQLKRTDMFLEVGLGCDFYLPFFKLIPELKFCYSLRDALDHDHETELQDANLRKYTNAVTRGCSKMIVLTFYFE
;
A
#
# COMPACT_ATOMS: atom_id res chain seq x y z
N MET A 1 31.16 -18.66 44.56
CA MET A 1 29.96 -18.34 43.72
C MET A 1 29.40 -16.99 44.20
N ALA A 2 29.70 -15.90 43.51
CA ALA A 2 29.20 -14.56 43.84
C ALA A 2 27.91 -14.34 43.06
N CYS A 3 26.78 -14.26 43.78
CA CYS A 3 25.46 -13.95 43.20
C CYS A 3 25.37 -12.43 43.01
N LEU A 4 25.51 -11.97 41.74
CA LEU A 4 25.24 -10.60 41.38
C LEU A 4 23.75 -10.32 41.39
N THR A 5 23.24 -9.73 42.45
CA THR A 5 21.88 -9.19 42.52
C THR A 5 21.83 -7.89 41.70
N LEU A 6 21.31 -7.96 40.49
CA LEU A 6 20.91 -6.80 39.69
C LEU A 6 19.70 -6.15 40.36
N THR A 7 19.92 -5.11 41.16
CA THR A 7 18.86 -4.23 41.64
C THR A 7 18.38 -3.36 40.48
N GLY A 8 17.32 -3.82 39.79
CA GLY A 8 16.59 -3.01 38.81
C GLY A 8 15.89 -1.86 39.54
N THR A 9 16.37 -0.64 39.41
CA THR A 9 15.65 0.56 39.82
C THR A 9 14.46 0.71 38.87
N ALA A 10 13.24 0.37 39.32
CA ALA A 10 12.02 0.66 38.61
C ALA A 10 11.88 2.18 38.53
N GLN A 11 12.17 2.75 37.34
CA GLN A 11 11.96 4.17 37.09
C GLN A 11 10.47 4.47 37.26
N THR A 12 10.16 5.44 38.13
CA THR A 12 8.79 5.90 38.33
C THR A 12 8.22 6.43 37.02
N ARG A 13 7.20 5.75 36.47
CA ARG A 13 6.48 6.16 35.26
C ARG A 13 5.76 7.48 35.51
N LYS A 14 6.39 8.62 35.22
CA LYS A 14 5.80 9.93 35.42
C LYS A 14 5.17 10.41 34.14
N ILE A 15 3.85 10.30 34.05
CA ILE A 15 3.04 10.87 32.97
C ILE A 15 3.08 12.39 33.07
N GLN A 16 3.70 13.08 32.11
CA GLN A 16 3.87 14.54 32.15
C GLN A 16 2.78 15.28 31.39
N HIS A 17 2.40 14.77 30.20
CA HIS A 17 1.44 15.44 29.30
C HIS A 17 0.16 14.64 29.14
N LYS A 18 -1.00 15.30 29.14
CA LYS A 18 -2.33 14.72 28.87
C LYS A 18 -2.60 13.40 29.65
N PRO A 19 -2.57 13.37 30.99
CA PRO A 19 -2.60 12.10 31.76
C PRO A 19 -3.90 11.31 31.59
N TYR A 20 -5.02 11.94 31.25
CA TYR A 20 -6.34 11.29 31.14
C TYR A 20 -6.83 11.13 29.69
N ILE A 21 -6.01 11.46 28.69
CA ILE A 21 -6.47 11.43 27.30
C ILE A 21 -6.84 10.01 26.86
N ASP A 22 -6.07 9.01 27.26
CA ASP A 22 -6.29 7.60 26.92
C ASP A 22 -7.56 7.00 27.57
N LEU A 23 -8.19 7.72 28.50
CA LEU A 23 -9.45 7.28 29.12
C LEU A 23 -10.68 7.69 28.30
N ARG A 24 -10.53 8.59 27.33
CA ARG A 24 -11.64 8.98 26.47
C ARG A 24 -12.10 7.80 25.60
N PRO A 25 -13.40 7.64 25.41
CA PRO A 25 -13.93 6.54 24.61
C PRO A 25 -13.66 6.69 23.12
N MET A 26 -13.59 7.92 22.62
CA MET A 26 -13.35 8.23 21.22
C MET A 26 -12.31 9.33 21.06
N HIS A 27 -11.51 9.19 20.01
CA HIS A 27 -10.49 10.12 19.59
C HIS A 27 -10.69 10.44 18.13
N PHE A 28 -10.46 11.68 17.76
CA PHE A 28 -10.52 12.15 16.38
C PHE A 28 -9.24 12.90 16.04
N GLY A 29 -8.83 12.79 14.79
CA GLY A 29 -7.63 13.47 14.30
C GLY A 29 -7.63 13.59 12.79
N ILE A 30 -6.60 14.23 12.30
CA ILE A 30 -6.26 14.30 10.89
C ILE A 30 -4.99 13.51 10.64
N LEU A 31 -4.81 13.06 9.42
CA LEU A 31 -3.60 12.37 9.02
C LEU A 31 -3.03 12.95 7.71
N VAL A 32 -1.73 12.99 7.68
CA VAL A 32 -0.94 13.23 6.46
C VAL A 32 0.16 12.19 6.40
N GLY A 33 0.55 11.81 5.21
CA GLY A 33 1.57 10.78 5.06
C GLY A 33 2.19 10.73 3.67
N LEU A 34 3.21 9.91 3.58
CA LEU A 34 3.85 9.52 2.34
C LEU A 34 3.47 8.07 2.05
N ASN A 35 3.19 7.76 0.80
CA ASN A 35 2.97 6.39 0.37
C ASN A 35 3.94 6.03 -0.75
N MET A 36 4.29 4.76 -0.80
CA MET A 36 5.04 4.16 -1.89
C MET A 36 4.19 3.02 -2.43
N GLN A 37 3.87 3.08 -3.72
CA GLN A 37 3.01 2.11 -4.38
C GLN A 37 3.81 1.25 -5.33
N ASP A 38 3.51 -0.04 -5.32
CA ASP A 38 4.11 -1.05 -6.18
C ASP A 38 3.06 -2.07 -6.59
N ILE A 39 3.38 -2.88 -7.60
CA ILE A 39 2.55 -3.99 -8.04
C ILE A 39 3.44 -5.15 -8.46
N GLU A 40 3.14 -6.32 -7.96
CA GLU A 40 3.81 -7.55 -8.32
C GLU A 40 2.97 -8.30 -9.36
N PHE A 41 3.61 -8.67 -10.46
CA PHE A 41 2.95 -9.36 -11.56
C PHE A 41 3.35 -10.83 -11.62
N GLU A 42 2.38 -11.66 -11.97
CA GLU A 42 2.60 -13.04 -12.41
C GLU A 42 2.57 -13.07 -13.94
N ASN A 43 3.74 -13.25 -14.56
CA ASN A 43 3.89 -13.23 -16.00
C ASN A 43 3.37 -14.52 -16.64
N ALA A 44 2.68 -14.40 -17.80
CA ALA A 44 2.06 -15.53 -18.50
C ALA A 44 3.07 -16.46 -19.17
N GLY A 45 4.30 -15.99 -19.43
CA GLY A 45 5.32 -16.72 -20.17
C GLY A 45 5.18 -16.61 -21.70
N PRO A 46 5.63 -17.61 -22.48
CA PRO A 46 5.51 -17.58 -23.93
C PRO A 46 4.06 -17.51 -24.39
N GLN A 47 3.74 -16.56 -25.25
CA GLN A 47 2.40 -16.35 -25.81
C GLN A 47 2.44 -16.30 -27.33
N THR A 48 1.36 -16.77 -27.97
CA THR A 48 1.21 -16.71 -29.42
C THR A 48 0.59 -15.38 -29.81
N VAL A 49 1.36 -14.52 -30.48
CA VAL A 49 0.90 -13.23 -30.98
C VAL A 49 0.57 -13.36 -32.47
N THR A 50 -0.61 -12.90 -32.87
CA THR A 50 -0.98 -12.79 -34.28
C THR A 50 -0.70 -11.37 -34.75
N LEU A 51 0.21 -11.23 -35.73
CA LEU A 51 0.56 -9.95 -36.34
C LEU A 51 -0.53 -9.49 -37.32
N GLU A 52 -0.49 -8.22 -37.71
CA GLU A 52 -1.46 -7.63 -38.65
C GLU A 52 -1.44 -8.30 -40.03
N ASP A 53 -0.35 -8.90 -40.41
CA ASP A 53 -0.20 -9.70 -41.66
C ASP A 53 -0.82 -11.10 -41.59
N GLY A 54 -1.40 -11.47 -40.44
CA GLY A 54 -2.00 -12.78 -40.18
C GLY A 54 -0.98 -13.89 -39.84
N THR A 55 0.31 -13.59 -39.72
CA THR A 55 1.31 -14.52 -39.24
C THR A 55 1.27 -14.65 -37.74
N THR A 56 1.50 -15.85 -37.21
CA THR A 56 1.59 -16.11 -35.76
C THR A 56 3.03 -16.33 -35.35
N ARG A 57 3.43 -15.69 -34.26
CA ARG A 57 4.75 -15.83 -33.68
C ARG A 57 4.66 -16.05 -32.16
N GLU A 58 5.54 -16.86 -31.61
CA GLU A 58 5.71 -16.97 -30.17
C GLU A 58 6.57 -15.81 -29.65
N GLU A 59 6.03 -15.03 -28.71
CA GLU A 59 6.75 -13.96 -28.01
C GLU A 59 6.69 -14.18 -26.52
N THR A 60 7.79 -13.87 -25.83
CA THR A 60 7.84 -13.84 -24.38
C THR A 60 8.00 -12.40 -23.93
N ILE A 61 6.94 -11.87 -23.31
CA ILE A 61 6.93 -10.52 -22.75
C ILE A 61 6.82 -10.63 -21.25
N VAL A 62 7.70 -9.95 -20.53
CA VAL A 62 7.73 -9.87 -19.07
C VAL A 62 7.40 -8.45 -18.65
N CYS A 63 6.43 -8.31 -17.75
CA CYS A 63 6.08 -7.03 -17.15
C CYS A 63 6.63 -6.98 -15.73
N ASP A 64 7.29 -5.88 -15.38
CA ASP A 64 7.81 -5.66 -14.04
C ASP A 64 7.57 -4.19 -13.62
N ALA A 65 7.41 -4.00 -12.32
CA ALA A 65 7.42 -2.68 -11.72
C ALA A 65 8.84 -2.39 -11.25
N ASP A 66 9.60 -1.66 -12.05
CA ASP A 66 11.04 -1.46 -11.86
C ASP A 66 11.39 -0.50 -10.72
N ARG A 67 10.41 0.26 -10.20
CA ARG A 67 10.64 1.20 -9.10
C ARG A 67 9.41 1.48 -8.25
N TRP A 68 9.66 1.74 -6.98
CA TRP A 68 8.67 2.27 -6.05
C TRP A 68 8.49 3.77 -6.26
N ASN A 69 7.30 4.17 -6.66
CA ASN A 69 6.97 5.58 -6.81
C ASN A 69 6.38 6.14 -5.53
N SER A 70 6.89 7.29 -5.10
CA SER A 70 6.40 7.99 -3.93
C SER A 70 5.16 8.81 -4.24
N GLY A 71 4.22 8.82 -3.31
CA GLY A 71 3.02 9.62 -3.34
C GLY A 71 2.73 10.21 -1.96
N PHE A 72 1.60 10.87 -1.83
CA PHE A 72 1.16 11.43 -0.56
C PHE A 72 -0.23 10.93 -0.17
N SER A 73 -0.52 11.00 1.12
CA SER A 73 -1.76 10.52 1.72
C SER A 73 -2.34 11.58 2.65
N VAL A 74 -3.65 11.77 2.59
CA VAL A 74 -4.38 12.66 3.48
C VAL A 74 -5.68 12.01 3.91
N GLY A 75 -6.09 12.26 5.16
CA GLY A 75 -7.32 11.67 5.65
C GLY A 75 -7.68 12.12 7.06
N VAL A 76 -8.59 11.40 7.66
CA VAL A 76 -9.07 11.63 9.01
C VAL A 76 -8.95 10.37 9.84
N LEU A 77 -8.93 10.53 11.16
CA LEU A 77 -8.83 9.46 12.13
C LEU A 77 -10.04 9.45 13.03
N ALA A 78 -10.63 8.30 13.25
CA ALA A 78 -11.52 8.01 14.35
C ALA A 78 -11.01 6.75 15.07
N ASP A 79 -10.72 6.87 16.36
CA ASP A 79 -10.16 5.77 17.17
C ASP A 79 -11.12 5.52 18.34
N LEU A 80 -11.73 4.34 18.41
CA LEU A 80 -12.67 3.93 19.44
C LEU A 80 -11.96 2.99 20.42
N ARG A 81 -11.92 3.38 21.67
CA ARG A 81 -11.35 2.58 22.76
C ARG A 81 -12.26 1.42 23.10
N LEU A 82 -11.80 0.19 22.90
CA LEU A 82 -12.48 -1.03 23.29
C LEU A 82 -12.04 -1.49 24.69
N SER A 83 -10.73 -1.38 24.99
CA SER A 83 -10.16 -1.72 26.29
C SER A 83 -8.94 -0.86 26.60
N GLN A 84 -8.22 -1.18 27.68
CA GLN A 84 -7.00 -0.45 28.04
C GLN A 84 -5.90 -0.55 26.99
N HIS A 85 -5.82 -1.68 26.29
CA HIS A 85 -4.79 -1.98 25.31
C HIS A 85 -5.30 -2.08 23.88
N LEU A 86 -6.62 -2.17 23.69
CA LEU A 86 -7.24 -2.44 22.40
C LEU A 86 -8.14 -1.30 21.96
N ASN A 87 -7.90 -0.79 20.78
CA ASN A 87 -8.71 0.22 20.11
C ASN A 87 -9.14 -0.29 18.73
N LEU A 88 -10.32 0.14 18.30
CA LEU A 88 -10.78 -0.01 16.92
C LEU A 88 -10.55 1.33 16.22
N ARG A 89 -9.75 1.31 15.16
CA ARG A 89 -9.39 2.50 14.40
C ARG A 89 -10.06 2.46 13.03
N PHE A 90 -10.63 3.59 12.65
CA PHE A 90 -11.16 3.85 11.33
C PHE A 90 -10.50 5.13 10.80
N SER A 91 -9.78 5.03 9.68
CA SER A 91 -8.99 6.15 9.16
C SER A 91 -9.19 6.33 7.65
N PRO A 92 -10.37 6.84 7.21
CA PRO A 92 -10.60 7.14 5.80
C PRO A 92 -9.49 8.01 5.24
N THR A 93 -8.88 7.54 4.14
CA THR A 93 -7.66 8.15 3.59
C THR A 93 -7.73 8.18 2.07
N MET A 94 -7.29 9.28 1.49
CA MET A 94 -7.00 9.38 0.06
C MET A 94 -5.49 9.24 -0.15
N HIS A 95 -5.11 8.30 -1.01
CA HIS A 95 -3.73 8.09 -1.43
C HIS A 95 -3.57 8.54 -2.88
N PHE A 96 -2.64 9.44 -3.10
CA PHE A 96 -2.25 9.90 -4.43
C PHE A 96 -0.87 9.34 -4.73
N GLY A 97 -0.71 8.74 -5.90
CA GLY A 97 0.56 8.14 -6.29
C GLY A 97 0.59 7.79 -7.77
N ALA A 98 1.65 7.14 -8.17
CA ALA A 98 1.82 6.58 -9.50
C ALA A 98 2.49 5.20 -9.39
N LYS A 99 2.30 4.36 -10.41
CA LYS A 99 3.04 3.12 -10.63
C LYS A 99 3.72 3.22 -11.97
N HIS A 100 4.95 2.77 -12.06
CA HIS A 100 5.70 2.69 -13.29
C HIS A 100 5.86 1.23 -13.68
N LEU A 101 5.43 0.88 -14.88
CA LEU A 101 5.49 -0.46 -15.41
C LEU A 101 6.43 -0.47 -16.61
N THR A 102 7.29 -1.49 -16.66
CA THR A 102 8.17 -1.73 -17.79
C THR A 102 7.91 -3.12 -18.33
N PHE A 103 7.62 -3.17 -19.63
CA PHE A 103 7.45 -4.42 -20.39
C PHE A 103 8.73 -4.69 -21.17
N HIS A 104 9.32 -5.85 -20.95
CA HIS A 104 10.50 -6.32 -21.67
C HIS A 104 10.08 -7.43 -22.64
N ASN A 105 10.19 -7.19 -23.95
CA ASN A 105 10.03 -8.24 -24.94
C ASN A 105 11.35 -8.99 -25.08
N LEU A 106 11.41 -10.20 -24.58
CA LEU A 106 12.62 -11.04 -24.60
C LEU A 106 12.89 -11.69 -25.97
N THR A 107 11.91 -11.69 -26.87
CA THR A 107 12.01 -12.34 -28.18
C THR A 107 12.36 -11.34 -29.27
N GLU A 108 11.86 -10.12 -29.19
CA GLU A 108 12.05 -9.08 -30.19
C GLU A 108 13.20 -8.14 -29.80
N THR A 109 14.09 -7.88 -30.77
CA THR A 109 15.21 -6.95 -30.60
C THR A 109 15.12 -5.82 -31.62
N ASP A 110 15.58 -4.64 -31.26
CA ASP A 110 15.70 -3.49 -32.16
C ASP A 110 16.86 -3.69 -33.16
N GLN A 111 17.06 -2.72 -34.05
CA GLN A 111 18.14 -2.74 -35.05
C GLN A 111 19.55 -2.71 -34.41
N GLU A 112 19.65 -2.35 -33.14
CA GLU A 112 20.91 -2.30 -32.38
C GLU A 112 21.11 -3.57 -31.52
N GLY A 113 20.20 -4.55 -31.59
CA GLY A 113 20.26 -5.81 -30.83
C GLY A 113 19.81 -5.70 -29.37
N ARG A 114 19.13 -4.60 -29.00
CA ARG A 114 18.54 -4.42 -27.66
C ARG A 114 17.11 -4.94 -27.65
N HIS A 115 16.67 -5.50 -26.52
CA HIS A 115 15.29 -5.90 -26.33
C HIS A 115 14.35 -4.70 -26.41
N ILE A 116 13.20 -4.89 -27.05
CA ILE A 116 12.18 -3.84 -27.14
C ILE A 116 11.53 -3.67 -25.76
N GLU A 117 11.53 -2.45 -25.28
CA GLU A 117 10.92 -2.07 -24.01
C GLU A 117 9.72 -1.14 -24.26
N ALA A 118 8.62 -1.38 -23.56
CA ALA A 118 7.49 -0.46 -23.51
C ALA A 118 7.25 -0.09 -22.04
N THR A 119 6.94 1.19 -21.80
CA THR A 119 6.72 1.69 -20.43
C THR A 119 5.32 2.29 -20.32
N GLN A 120 4.71 2.12 -19.14
CA GLN A 120 3.42 2.72 -18.81
C GLN A 120 3.47 3.37 -17.43
N ASP A 121 3.14 4.66 -17.40
CA ASP A 121 2.95 5.41 -16.16
C ASP A 121 1.47 5.42 -15.77
N MET A 122 1.16 4.75 -14.66
CA MET A 122 -0.20 4.66 -14.12
C MET A 122 -0.37 5.60 -12.93
N LYS A 123 -1.03 6.73 -13.13
CA LYS A 123 -1.45 7.58 -11.99
C LYS A 123 -2.57 6.89 -11.24
N ASN A 124 -2.42 6.75 -9.93
CA ASN A 124 -3.40 6.09 -9.07
C ASN A 124 -3.87 7.01 -7.96
N THR A 125 -5.18 7.09 -7.81
CA THR A 125 -5.82 7.75 -6.69
C THR A 125 -6.74 6.74 -6.01
N TYR A 126 -6.40 6.35 -4.78
CA TYR A 126 -7.19 5.42 -3.98
C TYR A 126 -7.96 6.15 -2.88
N ILE A 127 -9.23 5.84 -2.73
CA ILE A 127 -9.98 6.09 -1.50
C ILE A 127 -9.93 4.81 -0.69
N SER A 128 -9.35 4.89 0.49
CA SER A 128 -9.19 3.79 1.44
C SER A 128 -10.10 3.98 2.65
N LEU A 129 -10.69 2.90 3.12
CA LEU A 129 -11.56 2.86 4.30
C LEU A 129 -11.06 1.81 5.30
N PRO A 130 -9.82 1.95 5.84
CA PRO A 130 -9.24 0.93 6.70
C PRO A 130 -9.99 0.80 8.02
N ILE A 131 -10.12 -0.45 8.45
CA ILE A 131 -10.66 -0.84 9.76
C ILE A 131 -9.59 -1.67 10.44
N ASP A 132 -8.93 -1.07 11.44
CA ASP A 132 -7.78 -1.64 12.12
C ASP A 132 -8.07 -1.92 13.58
N LEU A 133 -7.55 -3.01 14.07
CA LEU A 133 -7.36 -3.24 15.49
C LEU A 133 -5.98 -2.74 15.90
N LYS A 134 -5.96 -1.74 16.80
CA LYS A 134 -4.75 -1.18 17.38
C LYS A 134 -4.53 -1.80 18.74
N PHE A 135 -3.42 -2.52 18.90
CA PHE A 135 -2.97 -3.06 20.18
C PHE A 135 -1.81 -2.23 20.71
N SER A 136 -2.03 -1.54 21.83
CA SER A 136 -1.08 -0.61 22.43
C SER A 136 -0.47 -1.18 23.69
N ALA A 137 0.84 -0.99 23.85
CA ALA A 137 1.54 -1.26 25.08
C ALA A 137 1.10 -0.33 26.21
N GLU A 138 1.59 -0.53 27.40
CA GLU A 138 1.44 0.43 28.47
C GLU A 138 2.19 1.73 28.12
N ARG A 139 1.59 2.83 28.49
CA ARG A 139 2.21 4.15 28.30
C ARG A 139 3.44 4.30 29.17
N TRP A 140 4.55 4.71 28.56
CA TRP A 140 5.79 5.01 29.25
C TRP A 140 6.08 6.51 29.11
N ASN A 141 5.99 7.25 30.22
CA ASN A 141 6.11 8.71 30.21
C ASN A 141 5.17 9.38 29.18
N ASN A 142 5.72 9.86 28.08
CA ASN A 142 5.02 10.59 27.03
C ASN A 142 5.01 9.83 25.69
N TYR A 143 5.26 8.52 25.68
CA TYR A 143 5.15 7.69 24.47
C TYR A 143 4.48 6.35 24.77
N ARG A 144 3.83 5.80 23.76
CA ARG A 144 3.10 4.54 23.83
C ARG A 144 3.21 3.81 22.49
N PRO A 145 4.10 2.82 22.37
CA PRO A 145 4.22 2.02 21.15
C PRO A 145 3.00 1.12 20.98
N TYR A 146 2.68 0.82 19.72
CA TYR A 146 1.56 -0.04 19.36
C TYR A 146 1.81 -0.77 18.04
N VAL A 147 1.01 -1.81 17.83
CA VAL A 147 0.88 -2.50 16.55
C VAL A 147 -0.56 -2.39 16.05
N THR A 148 -0.74 -2.37 14.75
CA THR A 148 -2.06 -2.39 14.12
C THR A 148 -2.14 -3.54 13.13
N ALA A 149 -3.32 -4.10 12.97
CA ALA A 149 -3.63 -5.04 11.91
C ALA A 149 -5.10 -4.87 11.51
N GLY A 150 -5.39 -4.93 10.23
CA GLY A 150 -6.75 -4.72 9.76
C GLY A 150 -6.94 -5.02 8.28
N ILE A 151 -8.12 -4.68 7.82
CA ILE A 151 -8.55 -4.79 6.43
C ILE A 151 -8.84 -3.41 5.89
N ASN A 152 -8.48 -3.20 4.65
CA ASN A 152 -8.64 -1.91 4.00
C ASN A 152 -9.31 -2.07 2.63
N PRO A 153 -10.65 -1.97 2.58
CA PRO A 153 -11.36 -1.86 1.31
C PRO A 153 -10.99 -0.53 0.65
N THR A 154 -10.60 -0.60 -0.62
CA THR A 154 -10.14 0.54 -1.41
C THR A 154 -10.91 0.68 -2.70
N LEU A 155 -11.08 1.93 -3.12
CA LEU A 155 -11.68 2.31 -4.39
C LEU A 155 -10.63 3.07 -5.21
N ASN A 156 -10.27 2.53 -6.37
CA ASN A 156 -9.42 3.20 -7.35
C ASN A 156 -10.27 4.14 -8.21
N LEU A 157 -9.99 5.44 -8.14
CA LEU A 157 -10.71 6.45 -8.91
C LEU A 157 -10.17 6.62 -10.34
N THR A 158 -8.93 6.19 -10.57
CA THR A 158 -8.21 6.35 -11.85
C THR A 158 -8.03 5.03 -12.60
N SER A 159 -8.92 4.06 -12.38
CA SER A 159 -8.82 2.74 -13.02
C SER A 159 -9.10 2.74 -14.52
N LYS A 160 -9.69 3.78 -15.08
CA LYS A 160 -10.04 3.87 -16.50
C LYS A 160 -9.00 4.67 -17.29
N ASN A 161 -8.96 4.45 -18.63
CA ASN A 161 -8.08 5.11 -19.60
C ASN A 161 -6.58 4.78 -19.43
N GLN A 162 -6.26 3.52 -19.23
CA GLN A 162 -4.90 3.01 -19.20
C GLN A 162 -4.59 2.32 -20.54
N GLU A 163 -3.32 2.42 -21.03
CA GLU A 163 -2.98 1.98 -22.39
C GLU A 163 -2.87 0.46 -22.51
N TYR A 164 -2.07 -0.19 -21.63
CA TYR A 164 -1.76 -1.62 -21.74
C TYR A 164 -2.48 -2.44 -20.68
N ILE A 165 -2.32 -2.07 -19.41
CA ILE A 165 -2.90 -2.77 -18.27
C ILE A 165 -3.86 -1.84 -17.54
N GLN A 166 -5.05 -2.36 -17.23
CA GLN A 166 -6.06 -1.68 -16.44
C GLN A 166 -6.23 -2.37 -15.10
N LEU A 167 -6.32 -1.58 -14.01
CA LEU A 167 -6.58 -2.09 -12.68
C LEU A 167 -8.07 -2.06 -12.37
N LYS A 168 -8.54 -3.05 -11.61
CA LYS A 168 -9.90 -3.07 -11.08
C LYS A 168 -10.20 -1.82 -10.26
N ARG A 169 -11.45 -1.41 -10.29
CA ARG A 169 -11.92 -0.25 -9.53
C ARG A 169 -11.92 -0.49 -8.01
N THR A 170 -12.16 -1.72 -7.58
CA THR A 170 -12.23 -2.07 -6.15
C THR A 170 -11.17 -3.09 -5.80
N ASP A 171 -10.50 -2.87 -4.68
CA ASP A 171 -9.51 -3.80 -4.13
C ASP A 171 -9.70 -3.95 -2.62
N MET A 172 -9.08 -4.99 -2.05
CA MET A 172 -9.12 -5.29 -0.63
C MET A 172 -7.69 -5.55 -0.15
N PHE A 173 -7.16 -4.66 0.69
CA PHE A 173 -5.85 -4.86 1.30
C PHE A 173 -5.96 -5.45 2.70
N LEU A 174 -5.04 -6.33 3.02
CA LEU A 174 -4.64 -6.64 4.38
C LEU A 174 -3.56 -5.66 4.78
N GLU A 175 -3.67 -5.06 5.96
CA GLU A 175 -2.66 -4.14 6.44
C GLU A 175 -2.17 -4.49 7.84
N VAL A 176 -0.87 -4.26 8.02
CA VAL A 176 -0.19 -4.40 9.31
C VAL A 176 0.67 -3.16 9.50
N GLY A 177 0.64 -2.61 10.71
CA GLY A 177 1.37 -1.39 11.01
C GLY A 177 2.06 -1.41 12.37
N LEU A 178 3.07 -0.58 12.48
CA LEU A 178 3.81 -0.30 13.70
C LEU A 178 3.82 1.21 13.92
N GLY A 179 3.50 1.66 15.13
CA GLY A 179 3.46 3.07 15.45
C GLY A 179 3.77 3.36 16.90
N CYS A 180 3.84 4.66 17.19
CA CYS A 180 4.04 5.12 18.55
C CYS A 180 3.24 6.41 18.79
N ASP A 181 2.44 6.42 19.83
CA ASP A 181 1.75 7.62 20.29
C ASP A 181 2.72 8.50 21.09
N PHE A 182 3.02 9.71 20.62
CA PHE A 182 3.80 10.72 21.33
C PHE A 182 2.88 11.78 21.90
N TYR A 183 2.88 11.90 23.21
CA TYR A 183 2.04 12.87 23.94
C TYR A 183 2.79 14.18 24.11
N LEU A 184 2.49 15.13 23.24
CA LEU A 184 3.03 16.50 23.32
C LEU A 184 2.14 17.37 24.20
N PRO A 185 2.59 18.56 24.64
CA PRO A 185 1.80 19.42 25.51
C PRO A 185 0.43 19.81 24.94
N PHE A 186 0.36 20.06 23.63
CA PHE A 186 -0.84 20.59 22.97
C PHE A 186 -1.60 19.55 22.16
N PHE A 187 -0.90 18.58 21.53
CA PHE A 187 -1.50 17.55 20.67
C PHE A 187 -0.77 16.21 20.85
N LYS A 188 -1.33 15.19 20.29
CA LYS A 188 -0.71 13.86 20.23
C LYS A 188 -0.26 13.63 18.79
N LEU A 189 1.03 13.37 18.61
CA LEU A 189 1.63 13.02 17.33
C LEU A 189 1.79 11.51 17.26
N ILE A 190 1.33 10.92 16.18
CA ILE A 190 1.32 9.46 16.04
C ILE A 190 1.97 9.09 14.69
N PRO A 191 3.29 8.92 14.60
CA PRO A 191 3.92 8.30 13.45
C PRO A 191 3.57 6.81 13.40
N GLU A 192 3.21 6.34 12.21
CA GLU A 192 2.84 4.95 11.92
C GLU A 192 3.38 4.53 10.56
N LEU A 193 4.03 3.38 10.51
CA LEU A 193 4.47 2.73 9.29
C LEU A 193 3.55 1.54 9.03
N LYS A 194 2.85 1.53 7.89
CA LYS A 194 1.95 0.46 7.46
C LYS A 194 2.47 -0.25 6.22
N PHE A 195 2.26 -1.55 6.18
CA PHE A 195 2.43 -2.40 5.01
C PHE A 195 1.06 -2.91 4.59
N CYS A 196 0.69 -2.66 3.34
CA CYS A 196 -0.59 -3.04 2.76
C CYS A 196 -0.33 -4.00 1.60
N TYR A 197 -1.03 -5.13 1.59
CA TYR A 197 -0.92 -6.15 0.55
C TYR A 197 -2.32 -6.51 0.03
N SER A 198 -2.51 -6.44 -1.29
CA SER A 198 -3.78 -6.80 -1.91
C SER A 198 -4.08 -8.29 -1.76
N LEU A 199 -5.30 -8.60 -1.32
CA LEU A 199 -5.80 -9.98 -1.20
C LEU A 199 -6.40 -10.49 -2.50
N ARG A 200 -6.65 -9.61 -3.46
CA ARG A 200 -7.33 -9.91 -4.72
C ARG A 200 -6.40 -9.63 -5.89
N ASP A 201 -6.73 -10.24 -7.01
CA ASP A 201 -6.15 -9.86 -8.28
C ASP A 201 -6.62 -8.45 -8.65
N ALA A 202 -5.66 -7.55 -8.79
CA ALA A 202 -5.90 -6.13 -9.08
C ALA A 202 -6.12 -5.87 -10.59
N LEU A 203 -5.82 -6.86 -11.47
CA LEU A 203 -5.94 -6.69 -12.92
C LEU A 203 -7.40 -6.78 -13.37
N ASP A 204 -7.77 -5.93 -14.33
CA ASP A 204 -9.04 -6.00 -15.04
C ASP A 204 -8.85 -6.79 -16.34
N HIS A 205 -9.25 -8.05 -16.33
CA HIS A 205 -9.13 -8.95 -17.48
C HIS A 205 -10.15 -8.63 -18.59
N ASP A 206 -11.23 -7.90 -18.29
CA ASP A 206 -12.23 -7.54 -19.29
C ASP A 206 -11.70 -6.48 -20.27
N HIS A 207 -10.63 -5.77 -19.89
CA HIS A 207 -9.99 -4.75 -20.71
C HIS A 207 -9.45 -5.29 -22.05
N GLU A 208 -9.02 -6.56 -22.10
CA GLU A 208 -8.55 -7.20 -23.33
C GLU A 208 -9.58 -7.13 -24.46
N THR A 209 -10.87 -7.28 -24.12
CA THR A 209 -11.97 -7.26 -25.10
C THR A 209 -12.28 -5.87 -25.65
N GLU A 210 -11.88 -4.82 -24.93
CA GLU A 210 -12.08 -3.43 -25.32
C GLU A 210 -10.99 -2.91 -26.26
N LEU A 211 -9.79 -3.57 -26.25
CA LEU A 211 -8.67 -3.19 -27.10
C LEU A 211 -8.87 -3.69 -28.53
N GLN A 212 -8.91 -2.75 -29.48
CA GLN A 212 -9.04 -3.06 -30.91
C GLN A 212 -7.68 -3.35 -31.57
N ASP A 213 -6.59 -2.86 -30.99
CA ASP A 213 -5.23 -2.99 -31.53
C ASP A 213 -4.56 -4.29 -31.02
N ALA A 214 -4.19 -5.16 -31.96
CA ALA A 214 -3.50 -6.43 -31.68
C ALA A 214 -2.13 -6.21 -31.00
N ASN A 215 -1.45 -5.11 -31.32
CA ASN A 215 -0.15 -4.77 -30.74
C ASN A 215 -0.26 -4.38 -29.25
N LEU A 216 -1.39 -3.84 -28.81
CA LEU A 216 -1.63 -3.53 -27.41
C LEU A 216 -2.03 -4.77 -26.60
N ARG A 217 -2.80 -5.68 -27.21
CA ARG A 217 -3.25 -6.93 -26.55
C ARG A 217 -2.10 -7.82 -26.12
N LYS A 218 -0.97 -7.84 -26.86
CA LYS A 218 0.20 -8.65 -26.48
C LYS A 218 0.79 -8.28 -25.13
N TYR A 219 0.71 -6.99 -24.75
CA TYR A 219 1.18 -6.51 -23.44
C TYR A 219 0.17 -6.80 -22.34
N THR A 220 -1.13 -6.69 -22.63
CA THR A 220 -2.18 -7.05 -21.67
C THR A 220 -2.14 -8.53 -21.32
N ASN A 221 -1.91 -9.41 -22.34
CA ASN A 221 -1.85 -10.85 -22.16
C ASN A 221 -0.52 -11.36 -21.58
N ALA A 222 0.49 -10.49 -21.47
CA ALA A 222 1.77 -10.84 -20.85
C ALA A 222 1.65 -11.13 -19.34
N VAL A 223 0.53 -10.72 -18.71
CA VAL A 223 0.36 -10.81 -17.26
C VAL A 223 -0.94 -11.52 -16.92
N THR A 224 -0.85 -12.55 -16.07
CA THR A 224 -2.01 -13.34 -15.62
C THR A 224 -2.62 -12.84 -14.33
N ARG A 225 -1.83 -12.23 -13.45
CA ARG A 225 -2.27 -11.73 -12.15
C ARG A 225 -1.41 -10.54 -11.70
N GLY A 226 -2.03 -9.61 -10.98
CA GLY A 226 -1.32 -8.50 -10.35
C GLY A 226 -1.75 -8.30 -8.90
N CYS A 227 -0.80 -8.27 -7.97
CA CYS A 227 -1.03 -7.98 -6.57
C CYS A 227 -0.45 -6.61 -6.21
N SER A 228 -1.31 -5.67 -5.85
CA SER A 228 -0.88 -4.34 -5.40
C SER A 228 -0.28 -4.40 -4.01
N LYS A 229 0.84 -3.68 -3.83
CA LYS A 229 1.52 -3.50 -2.55
C LYS A 229 1.65 -2.00 -2.26
N MET A 230 1.59 -1.63 -1.00
CA MET A 230 1.79 -0.25 -0.60
C MET A 230 2.48 -0.18 0.76
N ILE A 231 3.44 0.73 0.87
CA ILE A 231 4.07 1.11 2.14
C ILE A 231 3.63 2.54 2.44
N VAL A 232 3.09 2.77 3.64
CA VAL A 232 2.57 4.09 4.03
C VAL A 232 3.22 4.52 5.33
N LEU A 233 3.88 5.67 5.31
CA LEU A 233 4.35 6.36 6.49
C LEU A 233 3.36 7.49 6.80
N THR A 234 2.60 7.36 7.87
CA THR A 234 1.54 8.28 8.25
C THR A 234 1.88 9.00 9.54
N PHE A 235 1.51 10.27 9.61
CA PHE A 235 1.55 11.08 10.82
C PHE A 235 0.12 11.52 11.17
N TYR A 236 -0.39 11.00 12.29
CA TYR A 236 -1.68 11.42 12.80
C TYR A 236 -1.50 12.53 13.84
N PHE A 237 -2.42 13.48 13.82
CA PHE A 237 -2.50 14.61 14.75
C PHE A 237 -3.86 14.56 15.47
N GLU A 238 -3.81 14.37 16.77
CA GLU A 238 -4.96 14.23 17.66
C GLU A 238 -5.00 15.29 18.77
#